data_9610b3e33d55eae5cc062bd3cb937ba2
#
_entry.id   9610b3e33d55eae5cc062bd3cb937ba2
#
_cell.length_a   1.000
_cell.length_b   1.000
_cell.length_c   1.000
_cell.angle_alpha   90.00
_cell.angle_beta   90.00
_cell.angle_gamma   90.00
#
_symmetry.space_group_name_H-M   'P 1'
#
loop_
_entity.id
_entity.type
_entity.pdbx_description
1 polymer ?
#
loop_
_entity_poly.entity_id
_entity_poly.type
_entity_poly.pdbx_seq_one_letter_code
_entity_poly.pdbx_strand_id
1 'polypeptide(L)'
;MNPDTPTRGKAGRKPALNARHIEILREIVGEQPHASLDEIIRALQGRTGTVVCSATVRTALRQAGITRLKPVRQVGERAASLGGKPLRVGYTDAHRREDGPSGMNTDLTDAEWVLVADLFERQGGRGTPPKYARKQMVDACIYIVRTGCAWRLLPKSFPPWHSVYKAFSRWAAAGVFEAMHDRLRQMWRHRVGRDPEPTAAIIDAQSTRGTAQGGMTGFDAGKKVKGRKRHLVVDTLGLLLALSVTSASVQDRDAAAPVVAQAMAKVPGLRKLYTDGAYGGQCARAIETAHPSLAVEVVRHPGNRRTGTWQDAQQPLWPETVASGFVVQAKRWVVERTHAWNERARRLIAHHDRSAWAPVAWVWLVEGRILATRLAG
;
A
#
# COMPACT_ATOMS: atom_id res chain seq x y z
N MET A 1 -66.12 -4.38 16.48
CA MET A 1 -64.94 -4.01 17.31
C MET A 1 -64.74 -5.13 18.30
N ASN A 2 -63.70 -5.95 18.10
CA ASN A 2 -63.34 -7.01 19.02
C ASN A 2 -61.84 -6.85 19.30
N PRO A 3 -61.45 -6.46 20.55
CA PRO A 3 -60.06 -6.40 20.97
C PRO A 3 -59.72 -7.72 21.65
N ASP A 4 -58.91 -8.54 21.10
CA ASP A 4 -58.05 -9.51 21.77
C ASP A 4 -57.52 -10.55 20.76
N THR A 5 -56.43 -10.16 20.06
CA THR A 5 -55.62 -11.14 19.40
C THR A 5 -54.25 -11.10 20.08
N PRO A 6 -53.81 -12.15 20.81
CA PRO A 6 -52.48 -12.16 21.40
C PRO A 6 -51.43 -12.34 20.30
N THR A 7 -50.55 -11.37 20.21
CA THR A 7 -49.32 -11.44 19.37
C THR A 7 -48.46 -12.59 19.84
N ARG A 8 -48.42 -13.69 19.09
CA ARG A 8 -47.46 -14.78 19.30
C ARG A 8 -46.04 -14.24 19.12
N GLY A 9 -45.35 -14.00 20.21
CA GLY A 9 -43.93 -13.78 20.25
C GLY A 9 -43.20 -14.96 19.59
N LYS A 10 -42.36 -14.69 18.57
CA LYS A 10 -41.47 -15.71 17.99
C LYS A 10 -40.62 -16.31 19.10
N ALA A 11 -40.81 -17.59 19.39
CA ALA A 11 -39.96 -18.35 20.29
C ALA A 11 -38.51 -18.24 19.83
N GLY A 12 -37.65 -17.49 20.54
CA GLY A 12 -36.26 -17.35 20.27
C GLY A 12 -35.55 -18.70 20.31
N ARG A 13 -34.66 -18.97 19.38
CA ARG A 13 -33.80 -20.16 19.36
C ARG A 13 -33.13 -20.27 20.75
N LYS A 14 -33.24 -21.44 21.42
CA LYS A 14 -32.61 -21.67 22.74
C LYS A 14 -31.12 -21.26 22.64
N PRO A 15 -30.57 -20.52 23.64
CA PRO A 15 -29.18 -20.13 23.63
C PRO A 15 -28.29 -21.39 23.54
N ALA A 16 -27.30 -21.38 22.70
CA ALA A 16 -26.38 -22.52 22.47
C ALA A 16 -25.53 -22.84 23.71
N LEU A 17 -25.47 -21.94 24.71
CA LEU A 17 -24.80 -22.11 26.00
C LEU A 17 -25.78 -21.82 27.12
N ASN A 18 -25.80 -22.68 28.10
CA ASN A 18 -26.65 -22.56 29.31
C ASN A 18 -25.86 -21.95 30.51
N ALA A 19 -26.51 -21.74 31.65
CA ALA A 19 -25.90 -21.14 32.84
C ALA A 19 -24.63 -21.88 33.30
N ARG A 20 -24.62 -23.22 33.26
CA ARG A 20 -23.47 -24.04 33.64
C ARG A 20 -22.28 -23.78 32.72
N HIS A 21 -22.49 -23.60 31.41
CA HIS A 21 -21.41 -23.25 30.47
C HIS A 21 -20.85 -21.86 30.76
N ILE A 22 -21.65 -20.92 31.23
CA ILE A 22 -21.21 -19.56 31.61
C ILE A 22 -20.31 -19.60 32.87
N GLU A 23 -20.63 -20.42 33.83
CA GLU A 23 -19.78 -20.63 35.03
C GLU A 23 -18.43 -21.22 34.64
N ILE A 24 -18.43 -22.25 33.79
CA ILE A 24 -17.20 -22.87 33.30
C ILE A 24 -16.37 -21.86 32.48
N LEU A 25 -17.01 -21.01 31.67
CA LEU A 25 -16.28 -19.94 30.94
C LEU A 25 -15.65 -18.93 31.90
N ARG A 26 -16.31 -18.63 33.06
CA ARG A 26 -15.75 -17.74 34.10
C ARG A 26 -14.55 -18.36 34.78
N GLU A 27 -14.60 -19.66 35.07
CA GLU A 27 -13.48 -20.41 35.63
C GLU A 27 -12.29 -20.42 34.65
N ILE A 28 -12.52 -20.80 33.38
CA ILE A 28 -11.47 -20.85 32.36
C ILE A 28 -10.77 -19.50 32.18
N VAL A 29 -11.53 -18.41 32.13
CA VAL A 29 -10.95 -17.05 31.98
C VAL A 29 -10.28 -16.61 33.29
N GLY A 30 -10.77 -17.04 34.45
CA GLY A 30 -10.12 -16.79 35.75
C GLY A 30 -8.79 -17.51 35.88
N GLU A 31 -8.70 -18.77 35.48
CA GLU A 31 -7.47 -19.57 35.47
C GLU A 31 -6.45 -19.08 34.43
N GLN A 32 -6.95 -18.67 33.28
CA GLN A 32 -6.12 -18.23 32.14
C GLN A 32 -6.60 -16.89 31.55
N PRO A 33 -6.35 -15.77 32.24
CA PRO A 33 -6.88 -14.46 31.82
C PRO A 33 -6.39 -13.98 30.42
N HIS A 34 -5.24 -14.49 29.99
CA HIS A 34 -4.61 -14.16 28.71
C HIS A 34 -4.89 -15.18 27.59
N ALA A 35 -5.71 -16.21 27.85
CA ALA A 35 -6.02 -17.23 26.87
C ALA A 35 -6.63 -16.64 25.59
N SER A 36 -6.22 -17.14 24.45
CA SER A 36 -6.86 -16.82 23.17
C SER A 36 -8.29 -17.37 23.13
N LEU A 37 -9.11 -16.84 22.21
CA LEU A 37 -10.50 -17.33 22.09
C LEU A 37 -10.54 -18.82 21.71
N ASP A 38 -9.58 -19.28 20.92
CA ASP A 38 -9.49 -20.68 20.47
C ASP A 38 -9.07 -21.62 21.61
N GLU A 39 -8.23 -21.15 22.55
CA GLU A 39 -7.87 -21.89 23.77
C GLU A 39 -9.07 -22.00 24.70
N ILE A 40 -9.85 -20.92 24.89
CA ILE A 40 -11.08 -20.94 25.69
C ILE A 40 -12.10 -21.90 25.07
N ILE A 41 -12.27 -21.93 23.75
CA ILE A 41 -13.17 -22.86 23.06
C ILE A 41 -12.73 -24.32 23.29
N ARG A 42 -11.43 -24.61 23.14
CA ARG A 42 -10.89 -25.96 23.39
C ARG A 42 -11.05 -26.39 24.84
N ALA A 43 -10.80 -25.51 25.77
CA ALA A 43 -10.99 -25.78 27.19
C ALA A 43 -12.48 -26.02 27.57
N LEU A 44 -13.38 -25.22 26.99
CA LEU A 44 -14.83 -25.41 27.17
C LEU A 44 -15.29 -26.74 26.58
N GLN A 45 -14.83 -27.08 25.38
CA GLN A 45 -15.13 -28.37 24.73
C GLN A 45 -14.59 -29.55 25.55
N GLY A 46 -13.37 -29.45 26.10
CA GLY A 46 -12.79 -30.49 26.94
C GLY A 46 -13.56 -30.71 28.26
N ARG A 47 -14.14 -29.65 28.87
CA ARG A 47 -14.88 -29.73 30.13
C ARG A 47 -16.36 -30.10 29.97
N THR A 48 -16.95 -29.80 28.80
CA THR A 48 -18.40 -29.94 28.60
C THR A 48 -18.80 -30.84 27.44
N GLY A 49 -17.87 -31.22 26.58
CA GLY A 49 -18.14 -31.91 25.31
C GLY A 49 -18.86 -31.05 24.25
N THR A 50 -19.17 -29.79 24.57
CA THR A 50 -19.99 -28.92 23.70
C THR A 50 -19.12 -28.21 22.64
N VAL A 51 -19.42 -28.44 21.38
CA VAL A 51 -18.75 -27.78 20.26
C VAL A 51 -19.50 -26.49 19.94
N VAL A 52 -18.81 -25.35 20.04
CA VAL A 52 -19.37 -24.03 19.75
C VAL A 52 -18.43 -23.20 18.89
N CYS A 53 -18.98 -22.29 18.09
CA CYS A 53 -18.18 -21.39 17.29
C CYS A 53 -17.68 -20.17 18.11
N SER A 54 -16.63 -19.53 17.62
CA SER A 54 -16.01 -18.37 18.27
C SER A 54 -16.98 -17.19 18.49
N ALA A 55 -17.95 -17.01 17.61
CA ALA A 55 -18.97 -15.97 17.73
C ALA A 55 -19.90 -16.23 18.95
N THR A 56 -20.29 -17.48 19.18
CA THR A 56 -21.14 -17.89 20.32
C THR A 56 -20.42 -17.65 21.64
N VAL A 57 -19.15 -18.06 21.77
CA VAL A 57 -18.37 -17.86 22.99
C VAL A 57 -18.12 -16.38 23.24
N ARG A 58 -17.79 -15.59 22.21
CA ARG A 58 -17.60 -14.14 22.32
C ARG A 58 -18.88 -13.43 22.81
N THR A 59 -20.04 -13.83 22.31
CA THR A 59 -21.33 -13.28 22.73
C THR A 59 -21.63 -13.65 24.16
N ALA A 60 -21.39 -14.90 24.56
CA ALA A 60 -21.60 -15.38 25.92
C ALA A 60 -20.71 -14.65 26.95
N LEU A 61 -19.42 -14.52 26.67
CA LEU A 61 -18.47 -13.77 27.49
C LEU A 61 -18.94 -12.32 27.69
N ARG A 62 -19.35 -11.65 26.61
CA ARG A 62 -19.85 -10.26 26.67
C ARG A 62 -21.13 -10.14 27.47
N GLN A 63 -22.11 -11.05 27.31
CA GLN A 63 -23.36 -11.04 28.03
C GLN A 63 -23.18 -11.34 29.51
N ALA A 64 -22.22 -12.19 29.86
CA ALA A 64 -21.88 -12.55 31.22
C ALA A 64 -20.94 -11.53 31.91
N GLY A 65 -20.54 -10.46 31.25
CA GLY A 65 -19.62 -9.47 31.80
C GLY A 65 -18.21 -10.00 32.06
N ILE A 66 -17.81 -11.12 31.40
CA ILE A 66 -16.51 -11.75 31.57
C ILE A 66 -15.50 -11.09 30.64
N THR A 67 -14.55 -10.34 31.21
CA THR A 67 -13.50 -9.65 30.47
C THR A 67 -12.24 -10.48 30.53
N ARG A 68 -11.72 -10.90 29.35
CA ARG A 68 -10.40 -11.50 29.22
C ARG A 68 -9.34 -10.42 28.97
N LEU A 69 -8.17 -10.59 29.52
CA LEU A 69 -7.02 -9.74 29.20
C LEU A 69 -6.52 -10.06 27.78
N LYS A 70 -6.05 -9.06 27.07
CA LYS A 70 -5.42 -9.32 25.76
C LYS A 70 -4.22 -10.26 25.95
N PRO A 71 -4.04 -11.29 25.08
CA PRO A 71 -2.87 -12.14 25.16
C PRO A 71 -1.61 -11.26 25.16
N VAL A 72 -0.78 -11.44 26.16
CA VAL A 72 0.56 -10.84 26.15
C VAL A 72 1.31 -11.55 25.02
N ARG A 73 1.59 -10.86 23.96
CA ARG A 73 2.46 -11.37 22.90
C ARG A 73 3.84 -11.58 23.52
N GLN A 74 4.15 -12.81 23.89
CA GLN A 74 5.53 -13.18 24.23
C GLN A 74 6.37 -13.05 22.96
N VAL A 75 7.08 -11.93 22.85
CA VAL A 75 8.00 -11.63 21.74
C VAL A 75 9.34 -12.39 21.94
N GLY A 76 9.37 -13.40 22.81
CA GLY A 76 10.64 -13.97 23.31
C GLY A 76 11.13 -15.26 22.67
N GLU A 77 10.28 -16.19 22.27
CA GLU A 77 10.77 -17.57 22.07
C GLU A 77 11.03 -18.00 20.64
N ARG A 78 10.53 -17.32 19.61
CA ARG A 78 10.85 -17.63 18.21
C ARG A 78 12.16 -17.00 17.67
N ALA A 79 12.73 -16.04 18.39
CA ALA A 79 13.98 -15.40 17.98
C ALA A 79 15.23 -16.19 18.44
N ALA A 80 15.12 -17.05 19.45
CA ALA A 80 16.24 -17.80 20.00
C ALA A 80 16.71 -18.98 19.13
N SER A 81 15.87 -19.48 18.21
CA SER A 81 16.18 -20.68 17.40
C SER A 81 16.90 -20.40 16.07
N LEU A 82 17.06 -19.13 15.68
CA LEU A 82 17.64 -18.75 14.37
C LEU A 82 19.02 -18.09 14.45
N GLY A 83 19.73 -18.12 15.60
CA GLY A 83 21.11 -17.63 15.71
C GLY A 83 21.30 -16.16 15.30
N GLY A 84 20.22 -15.38 15.13
CA GLY A 84 20.24 -14.00 14.68
C GLY A 84 20.22 -13.03 15.86
N LYS A 85 20.92 -11.90 15.74
CA LYS A 85 20.79 -10.76 16.66
C LYS A 85 19.31 -10.43 16.88
N PRO A 86 18.88 -10.13 18.13
CA PRO A 86 17.49 -9.79 18.41
C PRO A 86 17.04 -8.67 17.49
N LEU A 87 15.90 -8.87 16.80
CA LEU A 87 15.26 -7.84 15.98
C LEU A 87 14.97 -6.64 16.89
N ARG A 88 15.76 -5.59 16.77
CA ARG A 88 15.48 -4.32 17.44
C ARG A 88 14.22 -3.73 16.79
N VAL A 89 13.09 -3.85 17.48
CA VAL A 89 11.86 -3.19 17.08
C VAL A 89 11.93 -1.75 17.57
N GLY A 90 12.12 -0.81 16.64
CA GLY A 90 12.16 0.61 16.94
C GLY A 90 13.24 1.36 16.16
N TYR A 91 13.16 2.67 16.23
CA TYR A 91 14.12 3.57 15.62
C TYR A 91 15.34 3.71 16.56
N THR A 92 16.53 3.38 16.08
CA THR A 92 17.80 3.51 16.83
C THR A 92 18.69 4.54 16.15
N ASP A 93 19.76 5.00 16.84
CA ASP A 93 20.72 5.95 16.26
C ASP A 93 21.34 5.44 14.96
N ALA A 94 21.52 4.13 14.81
CA ALA A 94 21.96 3.54 13.53
C ALA A 94 20.99 3.78 12.35
N HIS A 95 19.75 4.14 12.62
CA HIS A 95 18.77 4.51 11.61
C HIS A 95 18.69 6.02 11.39
N ARG A 96 19.38 6.80 12.24
CA ARG A 96 19.42 8.26 12.16
C ARG A 96 20.37 8.64 11.05
N ARG A 97 19.84 9.35 10.09
CA ARG A 97 20.63 9.96 9.04
C ARG A 97 21.23 11.27 9.57
N GLU A 98 22.48 11.54 9.26
CA GLU A 98 23.12 12.82 9.57
C GLU A 98 22.40 13.99 8.88
N ASP A 99 22.50 15.15 9.51
CA ASP A 99 21.97 16.37 8.91
C ASP A 99 22.85 16.82 7.75
N GLY A 100 22.22 17.17 6.64
CA GLY A 100 22.91 17.68 5.46
C GLY A 100 23.19 19.17 5.53
N PRO A 101 23.63 19.80 4.42
CA PRO A 101 24.01 21.21 4.36
C PRO A 101 22.91 22.20 4.75
N SER A 102 21.63 21.83 4.65
CA SER A 102 20.51 22.65 5.11
C SER A 102 20.23 22.53 6.62
N GLY A 103 20.96 21.68 7.33
CA GLY A 103 20.69 21.30 8.71
C GLY A 103 19.53 20.30 8.84
N MET A 104 19.22 19.57 7.77
CA MET A 104 18.11 18.62 7.74
C MET A 104 18.58 17.23 7.29
N ASN A 105 18.18 16.21 8.01
CA ASN A 105 18.47 14.80 7.66
C ASN A 105 17.72 14.30 6.42
N THR A 106 16.94 15.16 5.78
CA THR A 106 16.25 14.88 4.51
C THR A 106 17.11 15.17 3.29
N ASP A 107 18.19 15.94 3.44
CA ASP A 107 19.06 16.34 2.34
C ASP A 107 19.69 15.12 1.65
N LEU A 108 19.94 15.23 0.36
CA LEU A 108 20.74 14.26 -0.36
C LEU A 108 22.19 14.31 0.12
N THR A 109 22.82 13.17 0.29
CA THR A 109 24.30 13.12 0.40
C THR A 109 24.92 13.46 -0.95
N ASP A 110 26.22 13.79 -0.97
CA ASP A 110 26.91 14.06 -2.23
C ASP A 110 26.98 12.81 -3.09
N ALA A 111 27.12 11.62 -2.49
CA ALA A 111 27.04 10.34 -3.21
C ALA A 111 25.69 10.10 -3.87
N GLU A 112 24.57 10.47 -3.20
CA GLU A 112 23.24 10.39 -3.79
C GLU A 112 23.02 11.44 -4.89
N TRP A 113 23.53 12.65 -4.66
CA TRP A 113 23.38 13.74 -5.63
C TRP A 113 24.11 13.49 -6.94
N VAL A 114 25.34 12.99 -6.87
CA VAL A 114 26.16 12.74 -8.08
C VAL A 114 25.48 11.78 -9.07
N LEU A 115 24.64 10.88 -8.58
CA LEU A 115 23.92 9.91 -9.43
C LEU A 115 22.92 10.59 -10.39
N VAL A 116 22.49 11.84 -10.09
CA VAL A 116 21.35 12.48 -10.76
C VAL A 116 21.58 13.96 -11.06
N ALA A 117 22.70 14.54 -10.63
CA ALA A 117 22.97 15.98 -10.68
C ALA A 117 22.76 16.59 -12.10
N ASP A 118 23.25 15.92 -13.12
CA ASP A 118 23.18 16.35 -14.53
C ASP A 118 21.73 16.49 -15.04
N LEU A 119 20.78 15.71 -14.52
CA LEU A 119 19.36 15.79 -14.90
C LEU A 119 18.70 17.11 -14.46
N PHE A 120 19.24 17.74 -13.41
CA PHE A 120 18.74 18.99 -12.88
C PHE A 120 19.46 20.21 -13.45
N GLU A 121 20.55 20.00 -14.19
CA GLU A 121 21.28 21.08 -14.83
C GLU A 121 20.51 21.66 -16.01
N ARG A 122 20.82 22.90 -16.33
CA ARG A 122 20.22 23.58 -17.47
C ARG A 122 20.89 23.13 -18.76
N GLN A 123 20.13 22.57 -19.67
CA GLN A 123 20.62 22.32 -21.01
C GLN A 123 20.72 23.64 -21.77
N GLY A 124 21.94 24.00 -22.20
CA GLY A 124 22.24 25.22 -22.98
C GLY A 124 22.83 26.36 -22.14
N GLY A 125 24.00 26.80 -22.47
CA GLY A 125 24.84 27.76 -21.72
C GLY A 125 24.42 29.24 -21.80
N ARG A 126 23.22 29.59 -22.31
CA ARG A 126 22.74 30.97 -22.41
C ARG A 126 21.85 31.34 -21.21
N GLY A 127 22.13 32.46 -20.58
CA GLY A 127 21.32 33.09 -19.53
C GLY A 127 22.03 33.22 -18.17
N THR A 128 21.43 33.97 -17.24
CA THR A 128 21.99 34.23 -15.91
C THR A 128 22.21 32.92 -15.14
N PRO A 129 23.37 32.73 -14.47
CA PRO A 129 23.62 31.61 -13.59
C PRO A 129 22.52 31.45 -12.55
N PRO A 130 22.22 30.21 -12.11
CA PRO A 130 21.20 29.99 -11.10
C PRO A 130 21.65 30.60 -9.76
N LYS A 131 20.77 31.41 -9.16
CA LYS A 131 21.03 32.07 -7.87
C LYS A 131 21.25 31.07 -6.72
N TYR A 132 20.63 29.90 -6.80
CA TYR A 132 20.67 28.86 -5.77
C TYR A 132 21.18 27.57 -6.39
N ALA A 133 21.99 26.81 -5.64
CA ALA A 133 22.47 25.51 -6.06
C ALA A 133 21.30 24.54 -6.35
N ARG A 134 21.42 23.77 -7.42
CA ARG A 134 20.36 22.81 -7.82
C ARG A 134 20.07 21.79 -6.74
N LYS A 135 21.13 21.27 -6.10
CA LYS A 135 21.02 20.35 -4.97
C LYS A 135 20.12 20.92 -3.87
N GLN A 136 20.37 22.17 -3.41
CA GLN A 136 19.55 22.80 -2.37
C GLN A 136 18.06 22.94 -2.76
N MET A 137 17.78 23.15 -4.04
CA MET A 137 16.39 23.23 -4.54
C MET A 137 15.72 21.86 -4.53
N VAL A 138 16.46 20.78 -4.86
CA VAL A 138 15.96 19.39 -4.81
C VAL A 138 15.79 18.97 -3.35
N ASP A 139 16.75 19.26 -2.48
CA ASP A 139 16.66 18.99 -1.04
C ASP A 139 15.44 19.65 -0.41
N ALA A 140 15.14 20.90 -0.79
CA ALA A 140 13.91 21.58 -0.37
C ALA A 140 12.63 20.86 -0.84
N CYS A 141 12.60 20.32 -2.06
CA CYS A 141 11.47 19.52 -2.55
C CYS A 141 11.34 18.21 -1.75
N ILE A 142 12.46 17.54 -1.45
CA ILE A 142 12.49 16.33 -0.63
C ILE A 142 12.00 16.62 0.79
N TYR A 143 12.43 17.74 1.38
CA TYR A 143 11.94 18.17 2.68
C TYR A 143 10.41 18.33 2.69
N ILE A 144 9.86 19.04 1.68
CA ILE A 144 8.41 19.27 1.56
C ILE A 144 7.65 17.94 1.43
N VAL A 145 8.12 17.01 0.59
CA VAL A 145 7.40 15.76 0.40
C VAL A 145 7.48 14.86 1.63
N ARG A 146 8.60 14.83 2.33
CA ARG A 146 8.81 14.05 3.55
C ARG A 146 8.00 14.55 4.73
N THR A 147 8.02 15.86 4.97
CA THR A 147 7.37 16.49 6.13
C THR A 147 5.90 16.78 5.89
N GLY A 148 5.49 16.95 4.63
CA GLY A 148 4.14 17.39 4.25
C GLY A 148 3.87 18.85 4.51
N CYS A 149 4.88 19.67 4.85
CA CYS A 149 4.69 21.08 5.17
C CYS A 149 4.11 21.88 3.99
N ALA A 150 3.41 22.96 4.30
CA ALA A 150 2.98 23.91 3.27
C ALA A 150 4.19 24.61 2.66
N TRP A 151 4.14 24.96 1.37
CA TRP A 151 5.21 25.66 0.67
C TRP A 151 5.73 26.87 1.43
N ARG A 152 4.83 27.69 1.98
CA ARG A 152 5.16 28.92 2.73
C ARG A 152 5.83 28.67 4.08
N LEU A 153 5.78 27.41 4.59
CA LEU A 153 6.41 27.01 5.84
C LEU A 153 7.76 26.31 5.62
N LEU A 154 8.30 26.37 4.40
CA LEU A 154 9.64 25.87 4.13
C LEU A 154 10.67 26.62 5.01
N PRO A 155 11.55 25.92 5.76
CA PRO A 155 12.55 26.54 6.61
C PRO A 155 13.44 27.54 5.87
N LYS A 156 13.88 28.60 6.57
CA LYS A 156 14.74 29.66 6.00
C LYS A 156 16.13 29.18 5.60
N SER A 157 16.57 28.01 6.05
CA SER A 157 17.82 27.37 5.62
C SER A 157 17.78 26.89 4.16
N PHE A 158 16.58 26.73 3.60
CA PHE A 158 16.39 26.47 2.18
C PHE A 158 16.21 27.75 1.36
N PRO A 159 16.36 27.68 0.03
CA PRO A 159 15.99 28.78 -0.85
C PRO A 159 14.52 29.19 -0.67
N PRO A 160 14.15 30.46 -0.99
CA PRO A 160 12.78 30.95 -0.84
C PRO A 160 11.76 30.03 -1.51
N TRP A 161 10.68 29.72 -0.80
CA TRP A 161 9.68 28.73 -1.23
C TRP A 161 9.14 28.96 -2.66
N HIS A 162 8.96 30.22 -3.08
CA HIS A 162 8.47 30.53 -4.43
C HIS A 162 9.48 30.16 -5.53
N SER A 163 10.78 30.25 -5.23
CA SER A 163 11.84 29.82 -6.15
C SER A 163 11.89 28.30 -6.25
N VAL A 164 11.75 27.61 -5.11
CA VAL A 164 11.66 26.13 -5.06
C VAL A 164 10.43 25.64 -5.81
N TYR A 165 9.27 26.26 -5.59
CA TYR A 165 8.03 25.90 -6.29
C TYR A 165 8.15 26.07 -7.82
N LYS A 166 8.73 27.18 -8.29
CA LYS A 166 8.97 27.40 -9.72
C LYS A 166 9.92 26.37 -10.32
N ALA A 167 10.96 25.95 -9.57
CA ALA A 167 11.86 24.90 -10.00
C ALA A 167 11.16 23.53 -10.05
N PHE A 168 10.46 23.17 -8.99
CA PHE A 168 9.66 21.94 -8.93
C PHE A 168 8.68 21.85 -10.10
N SER A 169 7.92 22.91 -10.38
CA SER A 169 6.96 22.93 -11.49
C SER A 169 7.62 22.74 -12.86
N ARG A 170 8.79 23.36 -13.08
CA ARG A 170 9.55 23.20 -14.32
C ARG A 170 10.09 21.79 -14.48
N TRP A 171 10.68 21.21 -13.43
CA TRP A 171 11.20 19.85 -13.44
C TRP A 171 10.08 18.81 -13.62
N ALA A 172 8.94 19.04 -12.97
CA ALA A 172 7.78 18.19 -13.18
C ALA A 172 7.25 18.24 -14.60
N ALA A 173 7.13 19.45 -15.20
CA ALA A 173 6.68 19.61 -16.59
C ALA A 173 7.66 19.04 -17.60
N ALA A 174 8.96 19.06 -17.29
CA ALA A 174 10.02 18.49 -18.13
C ALA A 174 10.24 16.98 -17.88
N GLY A 175 9.49 16.33 -16.99
CA GLY A 175 9.65 14.90 -16.69
C GLY A 175 10.95 14.55 -15.96
N VAL A 176 11.64 15.51 -15.35
CA VAL A 176 12.97 15.28 -14.72
C VAL A 176 12.90 14.27 -13.58
N PHE A 177 11.85 14.31 -12.76
CA PHE A 177 11.69 13.36 -11.64
C PHE A 177 11.45 11.92 -12.13
N GLU A 178 10.74 11.76 -13.23
CA GLU A 178 10.55 10.48 -13.89
C GLU A 178 11.85 9.97 -14.48
N ALA A 179 12.58 10.81 -15.22
CA ALA A 179 13.90 10.47 -15.78
C ALA A 179 14.92 10.11 -14.68
N MET A 180 14.90 10.85 -13.56
CA MET A 180 15.68 10.52 -12.36
C MET A 180 15.36 9.11 -11.86
N HIS A 181 14.09 8.80 -11.67
CA HIS A 181 13.68 7.49 -11.21
C HIS A 181 14.08 6.38 -12.20
N ASP A 182 13.84 6.56 -13.49
CA ASP A 182 14.13 5.56 -14.52
C ASP A 182 15.62 5.22 -14.58
N ARG A 183 16.51 6.24 -14.53
CA ARG A 183 17.95 6.05 -14.42
C ARG A 183 18.32 5.21 -13.20
N LEU A 184 17.84 5.62 -12.03
CA LEU A 184 18.14 4.94 -10.78
C LEU A 184 17.54 3.52 -10.72
N ARG A 185 16.37 3.32 -11.35
CA ARG A 185 15.75 1.99 -11.50
C ARG A 185 16.66 1.05 -12.29
N GLN A 186 17.15 1.49 -13.42
CA GLN A 186 18.06 0.69 -14.26
C GLN A 186 19.34 0.35 -13.51
N MET A 187 19.95 1.34 -12.84
CA MET A 187 21.17 1.14 -12.02
C MET A 187 20.92 0.15 -10.88
N TRP A 188 19.82 0.29 -10.17
CA TRP A 188 19.47 -0.60 -9.07
C TRP A 188 19.20 -2.02 -9.54
N ARG A 189 18.48 -2.20 -10.64
CA ARG A 189 18.23 -3.52 -11.22
C ARG A 189 19.53 -4.20 -11.60
N HIS A 190 20.42 -3.49 -12.26
CA HIS A 190 21.76 -3.99 -12.60
C HIS A 190 22.56 -4.38 -11.35
N ARG A 191 22.56 -3.53 -10.30
CA ARG A 191 23.27 -3.80 -9.03
C ARG A 191 22.79 -5.09 -8.35
N VAL A 192 21.51 -5.44 -8.47
CA VAL A 192 20.95 -6.66 -7.88
C VAL A 192 20.93 -7.85 -8.86
N GLY A 193 21.72 -7.80 -9.92
CA GLY A 193 21.88 -8.88 -10.90
C GLY A 193 20.64 -9.11 -11.78
N ARG A 194 19.85 -8.06 -12.03
CA ARG A 194 18.69 -8.12 -12.92
C ARG A 194 18.94 -7.30 -14.18
N ASP A 195 18.31 -7.71 -15.29
CA ASP A 195 18.27 -6.92 -16.49
C ASP A 195 17.74 -5.52 -16.20
N PRO A 196 18.35 -4.43 -16.68
CA PRO A 196 17.86 -3.07 -16.53
C PRO A 196 16.40 -2.90 -16.96
N GLU A 197 15.99 -3.62 -18.02
CA GLU A 197 14.62 -3.60 -18.52
C GLU A 197 13.83 -4.82 -18.02
N PRO A 198 12.73 -4.61 -17.27
CA PRO A 198 11.90 -5.69 -16.77
C PRO A 198 11.06 -6.33 -17.88
N THR A 199 10.82 -7.65 -17.76
CA THR A 199 9.90 -8.39 -18.64
C THR A 199 8.54 -8.62 -18.02
N ALA A 200 8.38 -8.34 -16.71
CA ALA A 200 7.13 -8.52 -16.00
C ALA A 200 6.81 -7.32 -15.11
N ALA A 201 5.53 -6.97 -15.05
CA ALA A 201 5.00 -5.86 -14.28
C ALA A 201 3.78 -6.26 -13.44
N ILE A 202 3.44 -5.45 -12.45
CA ILE A 202 2.26 -5.57 -11.61
C ILE A 202 1.52 -4.23 -11.64
N ILE A 203 0.19 -4.25 -11.80
CA ILE A 203 -0.65 -3.06 -11.70
C ILE A 203 -1.53 -3.13 -10.45
N ASP A 204 -1.67 -1.99 -9.77
CA ASP A 204 -2.62 -1.81 -8.69
C ASP A 204 -3.03 -0.34 -8.54
N ALA A 205 -4.11 -0.09 -7.79
CA ALA A 205 -4.61 1.25 -7.55
C ALA A 205 -4.89 1.50 -6.06
N GLN A 206 -4.42 2.65 -5.58
CA GLN A 206 -4.64 3.11 -4.22
C GLN A 206 -5.48 4.39 -4.19
N SER A 207 -6.61 4.36 -3.47
CA SER A 207 -7.41 5.56 -3.20
C SER A 207 -6.86 6.31 -1.99
N THR A 208 -6.61 7.61 -2.18
CA THR A 208 -6.02 8.48 -1.16
C THR A 208 -6.91 9.69 -0.93
N ARG A 209 -7.10 10.09 0.32
CA ARG A 209 -7.98 11.19 0.71
C ARG A 209 -7.54 12.51 0.09
N GLY A 210 -8.52 13.28 -0.39
CA GLY A 210 -8.31 14.69 -0.74
C GLY A 210 -8.41 15.58 0.50
N THR A 211 -7.76 16.76 0.42
CA THR A 211 -7.89 17.82 1.42
C THR A 211 -8.90 18.88 0.98
N ALA A 212 -9.21 19.84 1.83
CA ALA A 212 -10.11 20.96 1.54
C ALA A 212 -9.59 21.94 0.47
N GLN A 213 -8.35 21.75 -0.01
CA GLN A 213 -7.71 22.63 -1.02
C GLN A 213 -8.40 22.61 -2.40
N GLY A 214 -9.31 21.69 -2.63
CA GLY A 214 -10.02 21.54 -3.89
C GLY A 214 -9.19 20.87 -5.00
N GLY A 215 -9.65 21.03 -6.25
CA GLY A 215 -9.11 20.37 -7.43
C GLY A 215 -9.88 19.10 -7.78
N MET A 216 -9.35 18.29 -8.71
CA MET A 216 -9.96 17.04 -9.14
C MET A 216 -10.15 16.10 -7.94
N THR A 217 -11.37 15.68 -7.67
CA THR A 217 -11.71 14.78 -6.56
C THR A 217 -12.95 13.95 -6.94
N GLY A 218 -13.12 12.79 -6.30
CA GLY A 218 -14.28 11.92 -6.46
C GLY A 218 -14.44 11.01 -5.25
N PHE A 219 -15.42 10.12 -5.30
CA PHE A 219 -15.69 9.16 -4.23
C PHE A 219 -15.51 7.72 -4.73
N ASP A 220 -14.62 6.99 -4.08
CA ASP A 220 -14.47 5.55 -4.25
C ASP A 220 -15.47 4.84 -3.34
N ALA A 221 -16.54 4.32 -3.91
CA ALA A 221 -17.63 3.68 -3.16
C ALA A 221 -17.16 2.35 -2.53
N GLY A 222 -16.25 1.62 -3.16
CA GLY A 222 -15.71 0.35 -2.65
C GLY A 222 -14.82 0.54 -1.42
N LYS A 223 -13.91 1.51 -1.47
CA LYS A 223 -12.98 1.82 -0.39
C LYS A 223 -13.51 2.88 0.58
N LYS A 224 -14.67 3.52 0.28
CA LYS A 224 -15.30 4.62 1.03
C LYS A 224 -14.35 5.80 1.26
N VAL A 225 -13.60 6.18 0.22
CA VAL A 225 -12.62 7.26 0.25
C VAL A 225 -13.02 8.36 -0.73
N LYS A 226 -13.12 9.62 -0.23
CA LYS A 226 -13.25 10.82 -1.06
C LYS A 226 -11.87 11.39 -1.33
N GLY A 227 -11.47 11.47 -2.60
CA GLY A 227 -10.16 11.98 -2.98
C GLY A 227 -9.76 11.64 -4.40
N ARG A 228 -8.52 11.18 -4.55
CA ARG A 228 -7.92 10.78 -5.82
C ARG A 228 -7.43 9.33 -5.74
N LYS A 229 -7.26 8.73 -6.90
CA LYS A 229 -6.72 7.38 -7.04
C LYS A 229 -5.40 7.44 -7.76
N ARG A 230 -4.39 6.73 -7.23
CA ARG A 230 -3.09 6.52 -7.86
C ARG A 230 -3.07 5.14 -8.47
N HIS A 231 -2.83 5.05 -9.76
CA HIS A 231 -2.67 3.80 -10.50
C HIS A 231 -1.19 3.61 -10.77
N LEU A 232 -0.61 2.56 -10.25
CA LEU A 232 0.82 2.26 -10.37
C LEU A 232 1.02 1.03 -11.23
N VAL A 233 1.97 1.09 -12.14
CA VAL A 233 2.58 -0.09 -12.77
C VAL A 233 4.00 -0.19 -12.26
N VAL A 234 4.35 -1.30 -11.62
CA VAL A 234 5.67 -1.55 -11.06
C VAL A 234 6.27 -2.83 -11.62
N ASP A 235 7.58 -2.95 -11.58
CA ASP A 235 8.27 -4.20 -11.90
C ASP A 235 8.21 -5.21 -10.74
N THR A 236 8.84 -6.37 -10.91
CA THR A 236 8.89 -7.43 -9.87
C THR A 236 9.71 -7.08 -8.63
N LEU A 237 10.46 -5.98 -8.66
CA LEU A 237 11.17 -5.41 -7.51
C LEU A 237 10.36 -4.29 -6.83
N GLY A 238 9.18 -3.94 -7.36
CA GLY A 238 8.34 -2.85 -6.87
C GLY A 238 8.77 -1.47 -7.33
N LEU A 239 9.56 -1.39 -8.39
CA LEU A 239 10.06 -0.14 -8.94
C LEU A 239 9.08 0.37 -10.01
N LEU A 240 8.75 1.67 -9.97
CA LEU A 240 7.79 2.28 -10.87
C LEU A 240 8.18 2.17 -12.34
N LEU A 241 7.22 1.82 -13.18
CA LEU A 241 7.30 1.89 -14.64
C LEU A 241 6.36 2.98 -15.18
N ALA A 242 5.16 3.07 -14.63
CA ALA A 242 4.19 4.09 -15.00
C ALA A 242 3.32 4.49 -13.80
N LEU A 243 2.79 5.70 -13.84
CA LEU A 243 1.95 6.26 -12.80
C LEU A 243 0.90 7.19 -13.40
N SER A 244 -0.35 7.03 -12.97
CA SER A 244 -1.44 7.96 -13.27
C SER A 244 -2.20 8.32 -12.01
N VAL A 245 -2.73 9.55 -11.96
CA VAL A 245 -3.58 10.02 -10.85
C VAL A 245 -4.91 10.48 -11.42
N THR A 246 -6.00 9.87 -10.96
CA THR A 246 -7.37 10.15 -11.39
C THR A 246 -8.24 10.61 -10.23
N SER A 247 -9.47 11.05 -10.52
CA SER A 247 -10.53 11.14 -9.52
C SER A 247 -10.77 9.76 -8.88
N ALA A 248 -11.02 9.70 -7.57
CA ALA A 248 -11.30 8.42 -6.90
C ALA A 248 -12.58 7.71 -7.40
N SER A 249 -13.46 8.42 -8.10
CA SER A 249 -14.65 7.85 -8.74
C SER A 249 -14.35 7.02 -9.99
N VAL A 250 -13.18 7.20 -10.61
CA VAL A 250 -12.74 6.39 -11.76
C VAL A 250 -12.48 4.96 -11.29
N GLN A 251 -13.04 3.97 -11.98
CA GLN A 251 -12.80 2.57 -11.65
C GLN A 251 -11.37 2.15 -12.01
N ASP A 252 -10.82 1.19 -11.27
CA ASP A 252 -9.44 0.74 -11.46
C ASP A 252 -9.22 0.20 -12.88
N ARG A 253 -10.20 -0.53 -13.43
CA ARG A 253 -10.18 -1.07 -14.79
C ARG A 253 -10.23 0.02 -15.89
N ASP A 254 -10.90 1.15 -15.64
CA ASP A 254 -11.05 2.22 -16.65
C ASP A 254 -9.74 3.00 -16.82
N ALA A 255 -8.94 3.09 -15.77
CA ALA A 255 -7.61 3.73 -15.81
C ALA A 255 -6.47 2.77 -16.20
N ALA A 256 -6.73 1.47 -16.30
CA ALA A 256 -5.70 0.47 -16.54
C ALA A 256 -5.04 0.62 -17.92
N ALA A 257 -5.83 0.66 -18.99
CA ALA A 257 -5.28 0.70 -20.34
C ALA A 257 -4.34 1.89 -20.58
N PRO A 258 -4.68 3.15 -20.20
CA PRO A 258 -3.78 4.28 -20.37
C PRO A 258 -2.46 4.14 -19.59
N VAL A 259 -2.49 3.64 -18.34
CA VAL A 259 -1.27 3.53 -17.53
C VAL A 259 -0.39 2.36 -17.99
N VAL A 260 -1.00 1.26 -18.46
CA VAL A 260 -0.27 0.15 -19.07
C VAL A 260 0.38 0.59 -20.38
N ALA A 261 -0.31 1.37 -21.21
CA ALA A 261 0.26 1.93 -22.45
C ALA A 261 1.50 2.80 -22.16
N GLN A 262 1.49 3.61 -21.10
CA GLN A 262 2.66 4.36 -20.66
C GLN A 262 3.83 3.42 -20.29
N ALA A 263 3.55 2.36 -19.53
CA ALA A 263 4.57 1.38 -19.16
C ALA A 263 5.15 0.65 -20.37
N MET A 264 4.30 0.26 -21.33
CA MET A 264 4.71 -0.40 -22.57
C MET A 264 5.53 0.52 -23.48
N ALA A 265 5.16 1.81 -23.58
CA ALA A 265 5.93 2.79 -24.34
C ALA A 265 7.34 3.00 -23.75
N LYS A 266 7.47 2.96 -22.42
CA LYS A 266 8.75 3.09 -21.71
C LYS A 266 9.58 1.81 -21.75
N VAL A 267 8.93 0.65 -21.62
CA VAL A 267 9.55 -0.67 -21.54
C VAL A 267 8.88 -1.62 -22.53
N PRO A 268 9.22 -1.54 -23.83
CA PRO A 268 8.63 -2.40 -24.88
C PRO A 268 8.91 -3.91 -24.67
N GLY A 269 9.91 -4.22 -23.83
CA GLY A 269 10.30 -5.57 -23.44
C GLY A 269 9.36 -6.27 -22.49
N LEU A 270 8.31 -5.60 -21.96
CA LEU A 270 7.31 -6.24 -21.07
C LEU A 270 6.56 -7.36 -21.82
N ARG A 271 6.43 -8.50 -21.15
CA ARG A 271 5.76 -9.71 -21.67
C ARG A 271 4.64 -10.19 -20.75
N LYS A 272 4.66 -9.77 -19.48
CA LYS A 272 3.69 -10.25 -18.48
C LYS A 272 3.22 -9.13 -17.56
N LEU A 273 1.90 -9.03 -17.37
CA LEU A 273 1.28 -8.10 -16.44
C LEU A 273 0.45 -8.88 -15.42
N TYR A 274 0.81 -8.78 -14.14
CA TYR A 274 0.03 -9.33 -13.04
C TYR A 274 -0.98 -8.31 -12.55
N THR A 275 -2.24 -8.75 -12.38
CA THR A 275 -3.36 -7.89 -11.96
C THR A 275 -4.19 -8.59 -10.91
N ASP A 276 -5.02 -7.85 -10.17
CA ASP A 276 -6.07 -8.46 -9.34
C ASP A 276 -7.35 -8.76 -10.13
N GLY A 277 -8.36 -9.31 -9.43
CA GLY A 277 -9.63 -9.67 -10.03
C GLY A 277 -10.44 -8.49 -10.62
N ALA A 278 -10.17 -7.26 -10.15
CA ALA A 278 -10.87 -6.05 -10.65
C ALA A 278 -10.51 -5.71 -12.10
N TYR A 279 -9.33 -6.14 -12.57
CA TYR A 279 -8.85 -5.93 -13.93
C TYR A 279 -9.17 -7.10 -14.87
N GLY A 280 -9.90 -8.12 -14.42
CA GLY A 280 -10.24 -9.30 -15.21
C GLY A 280 -11.27 -9.04 -16.32
N GLY A 281 -11.51 -10.07 -17.14
CA GLY A 281 -12.55 -10.06 -18.17
C GLY A 281 -12.25 -9.10 -19.33
N GLN A 282 -13.14 -8.15 -19.60
CA GLN A 282 -13.00 -7.21 -20.72
C GLN A 282 -11.75 -6.32 -20.60
N CYS A 283 -11.39 -5.89 -19.39
CA CYS A 283 -10.20 -5.05 -19.17
C CYS A 283 -8.93 -5.78 -19.59
N ALA A 284 -8.73 -7.02 -19.12
CA ALA A 284 -7.57 -7.83 -19.49
C ALA A 284 -7.49 -8.04 -21.01
N ARG A 285 -8.62 -8.44 -21.65
CA ARG A 285 -8.69 -8.62 -23.10
C ARG A 285 -8.39 -7.33 -23.88
N ALA A 286 -8.90 -6.18 -23.43
CA ALA A 286 -8.62 -4.90 -24.07
C ALA A 286 -7.13 -4.54 -24.02
N ILE A 287 -6.46 -4.81 -22.88
CA ILE A 287 -5.01 -4.60 -22.71
C ILE A 287 -4.22 -5.54 -23.66
N GLU A 288 -4.57 -6.83 -23.71
CA GLU A 288 -3.92 -7.81 -24.59
C GLU A 288 -4.14 -7.50 -26.07
N THR A 289 -5.33 -7.03 -26.44
CA THR A 289 -5.62 -6.59 -27.83
C THR A 289 -4.78 -5.38 -28.21
N ALA A 290 -4.64 -4.40 -27.31
CA ALA A 290 -3.82 -3.20 -27.54
C ALA A 290 -2.31 -3.51 -27.55
N HIS A 291 -1.89 -4.54 -26.80
CA HIS A 291 -0.51 -4.95 -26.64
C HIS A 291 -0.35 -6.47 -26.82
N PRO A 292 -0.34 -7.01 -28.04
CA PRO A 292 -0.35 -8.45 -28.29
C PRO A 292 0.86 -9.22 -27.72
N SER A 293 1.96 -8.52 -27.42
CA SER A 293 3.14 -9.11 -26.77
C SER A 293 3.03 -9.23 -25.26
N LEU A 294 1.96 -8.68 -24.63
CA LEU A 294 1.77 -8.61 -23.19
C LEU A 294 0.68 -9.58 -22.76
N ALA A 295 1.04 -10.64 -22.04
CA ALA A 295 0.07 -11.55 -21.42
C ALA A 295 -0.41 -10.98 -20.06
N VAL A 296 -1.74 -10.93 -19.84
CA VAL A 296 -2.34 -10.47 -18.59
C VAL A 296 -2.72 -11.66 -17.70
N GLU A 297 -2.04 -11.77 -16.55
CA GLU A 297 -2.36 -12.81 -15.55
C GLU A 297 -3.17 -12.20 -14.40
N VAL A 298 -4.45 -12.62 -14.32
CA VAL A 298 -5.35 -12.20 -13.23
C VAL A 298 -5.16 -13.10 -12.03
N VAL A 299 -4.50 -12.59 -10.99
CA VAL A 299 -4.24 -13.32 -9.74
C VAL A 299 -5.48 -13.25 -8.86
N ARG A 300 -6.15 -14.39 -8.62
CA ARG A 300 -7.36 -14.50 -7.80
C ARG A 300 -7.04 -15.12 -6.44
N HIS A 301 -7.71 -14.64 -5.40
CA HIS A 301 -7.62 -15.28 -4.08
C HIS A 301 -8.27 -16.67 -4.15
N PRO A 302 -7.63 -17.74 -3.66
CA PRO A 302 -8.19 -19.10 -3.72
C PRO A 302 -9.58 -19.24 -3.09
N GLY A 303 -9.89 -18.44 -2.09
CA GLY A 303 -11.20 -18.40 -1.43
C GLY A 303 -12.27 -17.54 -2.11
N ASN A 304 -11.94 -16.81 -3.19
CA ASN A 304 -12.90 -15.88 -3.82
C ASN A 304 -13.59 -16.56 -5.03
N ARG A 305 -14.41 -17.56 -4.76
CA ARG A 305 -15.16 -18.35 -5.77
C ARG A 305 -16.51 -17.74 -6.17
N ARG A 306 -16.85 -16.52 -5.76
CA ARG A 306 -18.17 -15.92 -5.98
C ARG A 306 -18.43 -15.34 -7.35
N THR A 307 -17.56 -15.49 -8.33
CA THR A 307 -17.86 -15.20 -9.73
C THR A 307 -17.91 -16.52 -10.50
N GLY A 308 -19.02 -17.24 -10.35
CA GLY A 308 -19.30 -18.45 -11.09
C GLY A 308 -19.45 -18.17 -12.58
N THR A 309 -18.54 -18.64 -13.38
CA THR A 309 -18.90 -19.26 -14.62
C THR A 309 -19.34 -20.68 -14.25
N TRP A 310 -20.57 -21.03 -14.61
CA TRP A 310 -21.04 -22.40 -14.57
C TRP A 310 -20.07 -23.24 -15.41
N GLN A 311 -19.20 -24.00 -14.76
CA GLN A 311 -18.35 -24.96 -15.39
C GLN A 311 -18.70 -26.31 -14.79
N ASP A 312 -19.25 -27.12 -15.67
CA ASP A 312 -19.39 -28.58 -15.59
C ASP A 312 -20.10 -29.19 -14.36
N ALA A 313 -21.23 -29.86 -14.65
CA ALA A 313 -22.06 -30.60 -13.71
C ALA A 313 -21.34 -31.76 -12.98
N GLN A 314 -20.07 -32.02 -13.28
CA GLN A 314 -19.28 -33.14 -12.73
C GLN A 314 -18.21 -32.71 -11.73
N GLN A 315 -18.01 -31.40 -11.46
CA GLN A 315 -17.11 -30.99 -10.39
C GLN A 315 -17.86 -30.83 -9.06
N PRO A 316 -17.33 -31.34 -7.95
CA PRO A 316 -17.98 -31.18 -6.65
C PRO A 316 -18.18 -29.71 -6.31
N LEU A 317 -19.39 -29.37 -5.88
CA LEU A 317 -19.82 -28.01 -5.51
C LEU A 317 -18.95 -27.36 -4.43
N TRP A 318 -18.18 -28.14 -3.70
CA TRP A 318 -17.30 -27.71 -2.61
C TRP A 318 -15.98 -28.46 -2.70
N PRO A 319 -14.84 -27.81 -2.90
CA PRO A 319 -13.56 -28.47 -2.71
C PRO A 319 -13.32 -28.70 -1.23
N GLU A 320 -12.76 -29.85 -0.90
CA GLU A 320 -12.51 -30.32 0.46
C GLU A 320 -11.56 -29.42 1.29
N THR A 321 -10.83 -28.51 0.67
CA THR A 321 -9.94 -27.57 1.36
C THR A 321 -10.07 -26.16 0.81
N VAL A 322 -10.92 -25.34 1.42
CA VAL A 322 -10.88 -23.89 1.25
C VAL A 322 -9.82 -23.34 2.19
N ALA A 323 -8.75 -22.78 1.66
CA ALA A 323 -7.78 -22.04 2.49
C ALA A 323 -8.53 -20.89 3.20
N SER A 324 -8.82 -21.08 4.49
CA SER A 324 -9.38 -20.03 5.34
C SER A 324 -8.23 -19.23 5.93
N GLY A 325 -8.24 -17.89 5.76
CA GLY A 325 -7.25 -16.99 6.31
C GLY A 325 -6.50 -16.19 5.26
N PHE A 326 -5.47 -15.49 5.71
CA PHE A 326 -4.63 -14.65 4.85
C PHE A 326 -3.73 -15.52 3.95
N VAL A 327 -3.97 -15.48 2.66
CA VAL A 327 -3.13 -16.14 1.65
C VAL A 327 -2.30 -15.07 0.92
N VAL A 328 -0.97 -15.18 1.01
CA VAL A 328 -0.07 -14.31 0.26
C VAL A 328 -0.24 -14.59 -1.23
N GLN A 329 -0.80 -13.64 -1.96
CA GLN A 329 -0.94 -13.76 -3.41
C GLN A 329 0.42 -13.50 -4.07
N ALA A 330 0.82 -14.43 -4.95
CA ALA A 330 2.09 -14.30 -5.67
C ALA A 330 2.19 -12.94 -6.38
N LYS A 331 3.28 -12.21 -6.10
CA LYS A 331 3.66 -10.93 -6.70
C LYS A 331 2.78 -9.70 -6.37
N ARG A 332 1.53 -9.83 -5.91
CA ARG A 332 0.70 -8.67 -5.54
C ARG A 332 1.25 -7.86 -4.38
N TRP A 333 1.80 -8.51 -3.35
CA TRP A 333 2.41 -7.85 -2.21
C TRP A 333 3.51 -6.83 -2.62
N VAL A 334 4.08 -6.97 -3.82
CA VAL A 334 5.15 -6.11 -4.33
C VAL A 334 4.65 -4.69 -4.56
N VAL A 335 3.51 -4.51 -5.25
CA VAL A 335 2.93 -3.18 -5.50
C VAL A 335 2.33 -2.59 -4.23
N GLU A 336 1.75 -3.41 -3.35
CA GLU A 336 1.28 -2.99 -2.03
C GLU A 336 2.42 -2.42 -1.18
N ARG A 337 3.60 -3.06 -1.24
CA ARG A 337 4.82 -2.55 -0.61
C ARG A 337 5.25 -1.20 -1.18
N THR A 338 5.13 -0.99 -2.49
CA THR A 338 5.43 0.30 -3.12
C THR A 338 4.48 1.38 -2.64
N HIS A 339 3.18 1.09 -2.52
CA HIS A 339 2.24 2.02 -1.89
C HIS A 339 2.65 2.36 -0.44
N ALA A 340 3.06 1.37 0.35
CA ALA A 340 3.53 1.59 1.73
C ALA A 340 4.83 2.42 1.78
N TRP A 341 5.73 2.31 0.80
CA TRP A 341 6.91 3.18 0.72
C TRP A 341 6.51 4.64 0.46
N ASN A 342 5.56 4.87 -0.43
CA ASN A 342 5.03 6.20 -0.71
C ASN A 342 4.39 6.85 0.52
N GLU A 343 3.67 6.09 1.35
CA GLU A 343 3.03 6.60 2.57
C GLU A 343 4.01 7.05 3.66
N ARG A 344 5.29 6.67 3.57
CA ARG A 344 6.34 7.22 4.45
C ARG A 344 6.61 8.70 4.18
N ALA A 345 6.20 9.22 3.04
CA ALA A 345 6.25 10.62 2.70
C ALA A 345 4.90 11.28 3.06
N ARG A 346 4.88 12.12 4.10
CA ARG A 346 3.63 12.70 4.66
C ARG A 346 2.78 13.43 3.62
N ARG A 347 3.40 14.06 2.63
CA ARG A 347 2.67 14.74 1.55
C ARG A 347 1.90 13.77 0.66
N LEU A 348 2.24 12.49 0.64
CA LEU A 348 1.57 11.46 -0.15
C LEU A 348 0.45 10.71 0.61
N ILE A 349 0.30 10.93 1.92
CA ILE A 349 -0.81 10.35 2.71
C ILE A 349 -2.16 10.94 2.30
N ALA A 350 -2.17 12.22 1.90
CA ALA A 350 -3.35 12.89 1.38
C ALA A 350 -2.98 13.81 0.21
N HIS A 351 -3.95 14.12 -0.64
CA HIS A 351 -3.74 15.05 -1.76
C HIS A 351 -3.91 16.51 -1.31
N HIS A 352 -2.80 17.22 -1.13
CA HIS A 352 -2.75 18.62 -0.74
C HIS A 352 -2.68 19.59 -1.94
N ASP A 353 -2.38 19.08 -3.13
CA ASP A 353 -2.18 19.91 -4.31
C ASP A 353 -3.47 19.95 -5.16
N ARG A 354 -3.84 21.15 -5.63
CA ARG A 354 -5.03 21.33 -6.49
C ARG A 354 -4.84 20.72 -7.87
N SER A 355 -3.63 20.80 -8.42
CA SER A 355 -3.26 20.25 -9.73
C SER A 355 -3.20 18.73 -9.73
N ALA A 356 -3.48 18.12 -10.90
CA ALA A 356 -3.36 16.67 -11.08
C ALA A 356 -1.91 16.21 -11.30
N TRP A 357 -1.03 17.08 -11.82
CA TRP A 357 0.36 16.76 -12.12
C TRP A 357 1.26 16.70 -10.89
N ALA A 358 1.00 17.54 -9.88
CA ALA A 358 1.87 17.62 -8.71
C ALA A 358 1.96 16.30 -7.91
N PRO A 359 0.86 15.58 -7.64
CA PRO A 359 0.94 14.24 -7.02
C PRO A 359 1.78 13.24 -7.81
N VAL A 360 1.73 13.29 -9.14
CA VAL A 360 2.57 12.44 -10.01
C VAL A 360 4.05 12.76 -9.80
N ALA A 361 4.40 14.04 -9.86
CA ALA A 361 5.78 14.50 -9.65
C ALA A 361 6.31 14.13 -8.26
N TRP A 362 5.47 14.24 -7.21
CA TRP A 362 5.85 13.87 -5.85
C TRP A 362 6.14 12.37 -5.71
N VAL A 363 5.35 11.52 -6.34
CA VAL A 363 5.59 10.06 -6.28
C VAL A 363 6.91 9.72 -6.99
N TRP A 364 7.17 10.25 -8.19
CA TRP A 364 8.43 10.04 -8.89
C TRP A 364 9.64 10.50 -8.06
N LEU A 365 9.54 11.67 -7.42
CA LEU A 365 10.61 12.19 -6.55
C LEU A 365 10.86 11.28 -5.34
N VAL A 366 9.80 10.78 -4.68
CA VAL A 366 9.93 9.91 -3.50
C VAL A 366 10.57 8.57 -3.88
N GLU A 367 10.08 7.94 -4.94
CA GLU A 367 10.62 6.65 -5.38
C GLU A 367 12.07 6.80 -5.90
N GLY A 368 12.37 7.88 -6.63
CA GLY A 368 13.74 8.22 -7.02
C GLY A 368 14.66 8.43 -5.81
N ARG A 369 14.18 9.14 -4.77
CA ARG A 369 14.92 9.33 -3.53
C ARG A 369 15.23 8.01 -2.80
N ILE A 370 14.27 7.08 -2.76
CA ILE A 370 14.47 5.75 -2.16
C ILE A 370 15.57 5.00 -2.90
N LEU A 371 15.58 5.07 -4.23
CA LEU A 371 16.60 4.41 -5.05
C LEU A 371 17.98 5.05 -4.91
N ALA A 372 18.05 6.38 -4.87
CA ALA A 372 19.32 7.09 -4.65
C ALA A 372 19.97 6.65 -3.32
N THR A 373 19.17 6.56 -2.24
CA THR A 373 19.66 6.08 -0.93
C THR A 373 20.18 4.64 -1.01
N ARG A 374 19.49 3.75 -1.73
CA ARG A 374 19.92 2.35 -1.87
C ARG A 374 21.18 2.19 -2.71
N LEU A 375 21.38 3.08 -3.66
CA LEU A 375 22.55 3.04 -4.56
C LEU A 375 23.79 3.65 -3.91
N ALA A 376 23.65 4.65 -3.06
CA ALA A 376 24.74 5.34 -2.37
C ALA A 376 25.19 4.64 -1.07
N GLY A 377 24.32 3.81 -0.48
CA GLY A 377 24.64 2.97 0.70
C GLY A 377 24.83 1.53 0.34
#